data_d2ddc1fc5bdd60b420e833b4b66a3d23
#
_entry.id   d2ddc1fc5bdd60b420e833b4b66a3d23
#
_cell.length_a   1.000
_cell.length_b   1.000
_cell.length_c   1.000
_cell.angle_alpha   90.00
_cell.angle_beta   90.00
_cell.angle_gamma   90.00
#
_symmetry.space_group_name_H-M   'P 1'
#
loop_
_entity.id
_entity.type
_entity.pdbx_description
1 polymer ?
#
loop_
_entity_poly.entity_id
_entity_poly.type
_entity_poly.pdbx_seq_one_letter_code
_entity_poly.pdbx_strand_id
1 'polypeptide(L)'
;MTAKSGINKSIKPPRTNTRYGIDICDHCQDCLWRTDNFFCQFDPDTLKAFDSITFTNVYPAETVLYAEGEAPRGLFILCSGAAKLTISSGTGKTLIKRIVPAGEVLGLSSVLSGNAYKATAETTAPSQLKFVKREDFIRFSEEHREVSFNVARQLIEECESDANQIRALGLANSAAERLATLLLAWCEESGRPSASGMRFPVAMTHEDISQMIGTSRETVTRLLKSFRDKKILTVRRSSMTLHKKSELEDLIVP
;
A
#
# COMPACT_ATOMS: atom_id res chain seq x y z
N MET A 1 11.93 -42.56 -12.30
CA MET A 1 10.66 -42.66 -11.56
C MET A 1 10.30 -41.27 -11.06
N THR A 2 9.45 -40.57 -11.77
CA THR A 2 9.08 -39.18 -11.57
C THR A 2 7.81 -39.11 -10.72
N ALA A 3 7.92 -38.62 -9.52
CA ALA A 3 6.75 -38.35 -8.65
C ALA A 3 6.11 -37.03 -9.12
N LYS A 4 4.92 -37.12 -9.71
CA LYS A 4 4.04 -35.98 -9.99
C LYS A 4 3.42 -35.51 -8.67
N SER A 5 3.79 -34.30 -8.22
CA SER A 5 3.07 -33.63 -7.14
C SER A 5 1.69 -33.20 -7.66
N GLY A 6 0.63 -33.82 -7.12
CA GLY A 6 -0.75 -33.47 -7.42
C GLY A 6 -1.10 -32.12 -6.85
N ILE A 7 -1.31 -31.13 -7.72
CA ILE A 7 -1.93 -29.85 -7.38
C ILE A 7 -3.40 -30.15 -7.07
N ASN A 8 -3.76 -30.01 -5.82
CA ASN A 8 -5.13 -30.22 -5.33
C ASN A 8 -6.03 -29.10 -5.89
N LYS A 9 -7.03 -29.50 -6.71
CA LYS A 9 -7.97 -28.61 -7.36
C LYS A 9 -8.90 -27.95 -6.35
N SER A 10 -8.74 -26.64 -6.21
CA SER A 10 -9.80 -25.61 -6.01
C SER A 10 -11.07 -26.03 -5.27
N ILE A 11 -11.08 -25.80 -3.98
CA ILE A 11 -12.33 -25.43 -3.29
C ILE A 11 -12.46 -23.92 -3.52
N LYS A 12 -13.36 -23.49 -4.42
CA LYS A 12 -13.77 -22.09 -4.50
C LYS A 12 -14.55 -21.78 -3.22
N PRO A 13 -14.11 -20.81 -2.40
CA PRO A 13 -14.91 -20.37 -1.27
C PRO A 13 -16.25 -19.80 -1.76
N PRO A 14 -17.31 -19.82 -0.92
CA PRO A 14 -18.58 -19.25 -1.28
C PRO A 14 -18.38 -17.77 -1.61
N ARG A 15 -18.75 -17.37 -2.83
CA ARG A 15 -18.76 -15.97 -3.24
C ARG A 15 -19.85 -15.24 -2.48
N THR A 16 -19.49 -14.60 -1.39
CA THR A 16 -20.38 -13.68 -0.70
C THR A 16 -20.29 -12.35 -1.45
N ASN A 17 -21.21 -12.11 -2.37
CA ASN A 17 -21.28 -10.86 -3.13
C ASN A 17 -21.63 -9.74 -2.14
N THR A 18 -20.64 -8.92 -1.78
CA THR A 18 -20.85 -7.80 -0.85
C THR A 18 -21.43 -6.59 -1.56
N ARG A 19 -21.95 -5.63 -0.79
CA ARG A 19 -22.46 -4.36 -1.28
C ARG A 19 -21.47 -3.61 -2.19
N TYR A 20 -20.15 -3.89 -2.07
CA TYR A 20 -19.08 -3.23 -2.81
C TYR A 20 -18.48 -4.10 -3.93
N GLY A 21 -19.09 -5.27 -4.22
CA GLY A 21 -18.66 -6.14 -5.32
C GLY A 21 -17.34 -6.86 -5.12
N ILE A 22 -16.82 -6.91 -3.88
CA ILE A 22 -15.61 -7.66 -3.53
C ILE A 22 -15.97 -8.99 -2.87
N ASP A 23 -15.20 -10.04 -3.17
CA ASP A 23 -15.32 -11.32 -2.46
C ASP A 23 -14.75 -11.15 -1.03
N ILE A 24 -15.33 -11.83 -0.05
CA ILE A 24 -14.87 -11.83 1.34
C ILE A 24 -14.20 -13.17 1.67
N CYS A 25 -13.08 -13.09 2.38
CA CYS A 25 -12.44 -14.23 3.00
C CYS A 25 -12.42 -14.05 4.53
N ASP A 26 -13.20 -14.85 5.23
CA ASP A 26 -13.31 -14.73 6.69
C ASP A 26 -12.13 -15.39 7.41
N HIS A 27 -11.56 -16.47 6.85
CA HIS A 27 -10.49 -17.25 7.47
C HIS A 27 -9.19 -17.16 6.69
N CYS A 28 -8.08 -16.88 7.40
CA CYS A 28 -6.76 -16.77 6.78
C CYS A 28 -6.26 -18.11 6.20
N GLN A 29 -6.71 -19.25 6.74
CA GLN A 29 -6.33 -20.58 6.23
C GLN A 29 -6.87 -20.83 4.82
N ASP A 30 -8.06 -20.32 4.51
CA ASP A 30 -8.76 -20.51 3.22
C ASP A 30 -8.60 -19.26 2.30
N CYS A 31 -7.72 -18.33 2.66
CA CYS A 31 -7.59 -17.05 1.98
C CYS A 31 -7.04 -17.22 0.57
N LEU A 32 -7.82 -16.77 -0.44
CA LEU A 32 -7.43 -16.77 -1.87
C LEU A 32 -6.46 -15.64 -2.22
N TRP A 33 -6.42 -14.59 -1.41
CA TRP A 33 -5.54 -13.42 -1.58
C TRP A 33 -4.30 -13.49 -0.68
N ARG A 34 -3.99 -14.70 -0.20
CA ARG A 34 -2.79 -14.93 0.59
C ARG A 34 -1.58 -14.44 -0.18
N THR A 35 -0.91 -13.44 0.36
CA THR A 35 0.31 -12.85 -0.20
C THR A 35 1.53 -13.44 0.47
N ASP A 36 2.71 -13.17 -0.11
CA ASP A 36 4.00 -13.49 0.51
C ASP A 36 4.36 -12.51 1.64
N ASN A 37 3.41 -11.68 2.08
CA ASN A 37 3.58 -10.74 3.17
C ASN A 37 3.49 -11.42 4.54
N PHE A 38 4.17 -10.85 5.50
CA PHE A 38 4.53 -11.42 6.80
C PHE A 38 3.38 -12.03 7.59
N PHE A 39 2.22 -11.36 7.62
CA PHE A 39 1.05 -11.81 8.38
C PHE A 39 0.18 -12.86 7.66
N CYS A 40 0.46 -13.08 6.38
CA CYS A 40 -0.19 -14.13 5.60
C CYS A 40 0.60 -15.46 5.61
N GLN A 41 1.85 -15.47 6.13
CA GLN A 41 2.76 -16.63 6.06
C GLN A 41 2.93 -17.38 7.39
N PHE A 42 2.14 -17.08 8.39
CA PHE A 42 2.15 -17.86 9.64
C PHE A 42 1.85 -19.34 9.37
N ASP A 43 2.38 -20.22 10.22
CA ASP A 43 1.98 -21.62 10.24
C ASP A 43 0.47 -21.77 10.50
N PRO A 44 -0.12 -22.94 10.16
CA PRO A 44 -1.58 -23.13 10.26
C PRO A 44 -2.16 -22.92 11.67
N ASP A 45 -1.42 -23.27 12.72
CA ASP A 45 -1.89 -23.14 14.10
C ASP A 45 -1.84 -21.66 14.54
N THR A 46 -0.78 -20.94 14.20
CA THR A 46 -0.65 -19.51 14.42
C THR A 46 -1.70 -18.74 13.62
N LEU A 47 -1.98 -19.10 12.34
CA LEU A 47 -3.07 -18.50 11.56
C LEU A 47 -4.43 -18.67 12.21
N LYS A 48 -4.71 -19.86 12.75
CA LYS A 48 -5.96 -20.14 13.45
C LYS A 48 -6.09 -19.33 14.73
N ALA A 49 -5.01 -19.23 15.52
CA ALA A 49 -4.96 -18.38 16.70
C ALA A 49 -5.17 -16.90 16.32
N PHE A 50 -4.52 -16.43 15.25
CA PHE A 50 -4.69 -15.08 14.73
C PHE A 50 -6.13 -14.79 14.30
N ASP A 51 -6.78 -15.71 13.56
CA ASP A 51 -8.19 -15.57 13.16
C ASP A 51 -9.12 -15.43 14.38
N SER A 52 -8.81 -16.06 15.50
CA SER A 52 -9.66 -16.01 16.71
C SER A 52 -9.68 -14.62 17.37
N ILE A 53 -8.69 -13.78 17.14
CA ILE A 53 -8.57 -12.41 17.68
C ILE A 53 -8.90 -11.32 16.66
N THR A 54 -9.24 -11.69 15.42
CA THR A 54 -9.51 -10.74 14.33
C THR A 54 -11.00 -10.50 14.10
N PHE A 55 -11.33 -9.29 13.66
CA PHE A 55 -12.68 -8.91 13.22
C PHE A 55 -12.64 -8.51 11.76
N THR A 56 -13.25 -9.31 10.89
CA THR A 56 -13.29 -9.06 9.44
C THR A 56 -14.38 -8.04 9.09
N ASN A 57 -14.02 -7.00 8.35
CA ASN A 57 -14.95 -6.01 7.84
C ASN A 57 -14.61 -5.59 6.40
N VAL A 58 -15.62 -5.09 5.71
CA VAL A 58 -15.48 -4.51 4.35
C VAL A 58 -15.80 -3.03 4.42
N TYR A 59 -14.92 -2.23 3.85
CA TYR A 59 -15.02 -0.78 3.81
C TYR A 59 -15.10 -0.29 2.37
N PRO A 60 -15.95 0.71 2.07
CA PRO A 60 -15.91 1.40 0.79
C PRO A 60 -14.59 2.17 0.62
N ALA A 61 -14.32 2.66 -0.59
CA ALA A 61 -13.27 3.66 -0.79
C ALA A 61 -13.54 4.92 0.06
N GLU A 62 -12.49 5.68 0.35
CA GLU A 62 -12.54 6.95 1.09
C GLU A 62 -13.04 6.80 2.54
N THR A 63 -12.79 5.61 3.15
CA THR A 63 -13.10 5.38 4.57
C THR A 63 -11.85 5.59 5.41
N VAL A 64 -11.93 6.49 6.39
CA VAL A 64 -10.90 6.68 7.41
C VAL A 64 -10.98 5.53 8.42
N LEU A 65 -9.88 4.77 8.53
CA LEU A 65 -9.75 3.66 9.47
C LEU A 65 -9.31 4.13 10.86
N TYR A 66 -8.41 5.08 10.90
CA TYR A 66 -7.96 5.83 12.07
C TYR A 66 -7.34 7.16 11.64
N ALA A 67 -7.36 8.16 12.51
CA ALA A 67 -6.80 9.47 12.25
C ALA A 67 -5.47 9.68 12.98
N GLU A 68 -4.59 10.49 12.36
CA GLU A 68 -3.36 10.99 12.98
C GLU A 68 -3.66 11.66 14.34
N GLY A 69 -2.89 11.32 15.37
CA GLY A 69 -3.05 11.85 16.72
C GLY A 69 -4.04 11.09 17.60
N GLU A 70 -4.84 10.16 17.08
CA GLU A 70 -5.72 9.30 17.88
C GLU A 70 -4.93 8.25 18.65
N ALA A 71 -5.43 7.88 19.84
CA ALA A 71 -4.88 6.77 20.62
C ALA A 71 -5.05 5.43 19.88
N PRO A 72 -4.04 4.55 19.87
CA PRO A 72 -4.08 3.31 19.10
C PRO A 72 -5.01 2.28 19.77
N ARG A 73 -6.19 2.08 19.20
CA ARG A 73 -7.16 1.06 19.64
C ARG A 73 -6.80 -0.34 19.13
N GLY A 74 -6.07 -0.43 18.04
CA GLY A 74 -5.69 -1.68 17.39
C GLY A 74 -5.03 -1.42 16.05
N LEU A 75 -4.76 -2.50 15.34
CA LEU A 75 -4.20 -2.47 13.99
C LEU A 75 -5.17 -3.07 12.97
N PHE A 76 -4.91 -2.78 11.70
CA PHE A 76 -5.69 -3.31 10.58
C PHE A 76 -4.77 -4.07 9.64
N ILE A 77 -5.20 -5.26 9.22
CA ILE A 77 -4.55 -6.03 8.15
C ILE A 77 -5.37 -5.80 6.88
N LEU A 78 -4.75 -5.28 5.85
CA LEU A 78 -5.39 -5.04 4.55
C LEU A 78 -5.39 -6.35 3.75
N CYS A 79 -6.51 -7.09 3.76
CA CYS A 79 -6.63 -8.37 3.08
C CYS A 79 -6.83 -8.24 1.57
N SER A 80 -7.62 -7.24 1.13
CA SER A 80 -7.81 -6.89 -0.28
C SER A 80 -8.10 -5.41 -0.42
N GLY A 81 -7.89 -4.84 -1.62
CA GLY A 81 -8.05 -3.42 -1.87
C GLY A 81 -6.75 -2.64 -1.71
N ALA A 82 -6.84 -1.36 -1.36
CA ALA A 82 -5.70 -0.47 -1.14
C ALA A 82 -6.06 0.63 -0.14
N ALA A 83 -5.06 1.13 0.58
CA ALA A 83 -5.18 2.26 1.48
C ALA A 83 -4.04 3.25 1.27
N LYS A 84 -4.19 4.48 1.75
CA LYS A 84 -3.14 5.49 1.82
C LYS A 84 -2.90 5.90 3.26
N LEU A 85 -1.65 6.19 3.58
CA LEU A 85 -1.24 6.83 4.82
C LEU A 85 -0.91 8.28 4.54
N THR A 86 -1.57 9.19 5.26
CA THR A 86 -1.36 10.64 5.12
C THR A 86 -0.92 11.26 6.41
N ILE A 87 -0.04 12.24 6.32
CA ILE A 87 0.36 13.11 7.42
C ILE A 87 -0.03 14.55 7.10
N SER A 88 -0.39 15.31 8.11
CA SER A 88 -0.85 16.69 7.94
C SER A 88 -0.01 17.67 8.76
N SER A 89 0.32 18.82 8.16
CA SER A 89 0.92 19.92 8.89
C SER A 89 -0.14 20.68 9.69
N GLY A 90 0.29 21.45 10.70
CA GLY A 90 -0.60 22.35 11.46
C GLY A 90 -1.29 23.42 10.60
N THR A 91 -0.84 23.65 9.36
CA THR A 91 -1.46 24.56 8.38
C THR A 91 -2.43 23.85 7.44
N GLY A 92 -2.70 22.55 7.64
CA GLY A 92 -3.62 21.76 6.83
C GLY A 92 -3.04 21.22 5.51
N LYS A 93 -1.74 21.42 5.25
CA LYS A 93 -1.08 20.80 4.09
C LYS A 93 -0.92 19.31 4.35
N THR A 94 -1.42 18.48 3.44
CA THR A 94 -1.39 17.02 3.53
C THR A 94 -0.33 16.45 2.60
N LEU A 95 0.37 15.43 3.09
CA LEU A 95 1.33 14.63 2.34
C LEU A 95 0.92 13.16 2.40
N ILE A 96 0.86 12.47 1.26
CA ILE A 96 0.71 11.02 1.24
C ILE A 96 2.08 10.42 1.56
N LYS A 97 2.17 9.82 2.75
CA LYS A 97 3.36 9.13 3.22
C LYS A 97 3.65 7.89 2.36
N ARG A 98 2.63 7.05 2.12
CA ARG A 98 2.72 5.92 1.20
C ARG A 98 1.33 5.37 0.84
N ILE A 99 1.28 4.60 -0.24
CA ILE A 99 0.17 3.72 -0.58
C ILE A 99 0.47 2.35 -0.03
N VAL A 100 -0.54 1.76 0.61
CA VAL A 100 -0.45 0.45 1.27
C VAL A 100 -1.20 -0.56 0.44
N PRO A 101 -0.52 -1.57 -0.12
CA PRO A 101 -1.16 -2.66 -0.86
C PRO A 101 -1.75 -3.71 0.09
N ALA A 102 -2.53 -4.64 -0.49
CA ALA A 102 -3.01 -5.81 0.23
C ALA A 102 -1.87 -6.66 0.79
N GLY A 103 -2.09 -7.23 1.96
CA GLY A 103 -1.13 -8.05 2.72
C GLY A 103 -0.38 -7.30 3.81
N GLU A 104 -0.47 -5.97 3.85
CA GLU A 104 0.23 -5.16 4.85
C GLU A 104 -0.63 -4.82 6.07
N VAL A 105 0.04 -4.44 7.15
CA VAL A 105 -0.56 -4.04 8.43
C VAL A 105 -0.45 -2.54 8.61
N LEU A 106 -1.55 -1.92 9.02
CA LEU A 106 -1.67 -0.50 9.30
C LEU A 106 -1.70 -0.26 10.81
N GLY A 107 -0.96 0.72 11.29
CA GLY A 107 -0.94 1.14 12.69
C GLY A 107 -0.02 0.33 13.60
N LEU A 108 0.82 -0.54 13.06
CA LEU A 108 1.66 -1.48 13.80
C LEU A 108 2.59 -0.76 14.80
N SER A 109 3.34 0.26 14.36
CA SER A 109 4.27 1.00 15.20
C SER A 109 3.59 1.70 16.39
N SER A 110 2.39 2.23 16.18
CA SER A 110 1.60 2.88 17.23
C SER A 110 1.03 1.88 18.24
N VAL A 111 0.54 0.73 17.76
CA VAL A 111 0.03 -0.35 18.61
C VAL A 111 1.12 -0.89 19.54
N LEU A 112 2.32 -1.11 19.01
CA LEU A 112 3.46 -1.61 19.80
C LEU A 112 3.96 -0.58 20.81
N SER A 113 4.16 0.66 20.38
CA SER A 113 4.70 1.72 21.26
C SER A 113 3.68 2.29 22.25
N GLY A 114 2.37 2.13 22.00
CA GLY A 114 1.30 2.80 22.75
C GLY A 114 1.14 4.29 22.46
N ASN A 115 1.95 4.85 21.54
CA ASN A 115 1.84 6.24 21.12
C ASN A 115 0.70 6.44 20.12
N ALA A 116 0.18 7.64 20.01
CA ALA A 116 -0.85 8.02 19.04
C ALA A 116 -0.45 7.62 17.60
N TYR A 117 -1.44 7.36 16.74
CA TYR A 117 -1.20 7.10 15.33
C TYR A 117 -0.46 8.29 14.70
N LYS A 118 0.61 7.98 13.97
CA LYS A 118 1.49 8.98 13.34
C LYS A 118 1.06 9.39 11.94
N ALA A 119 -0.03 8.83 11.45
CA ALA A 119 -0.62 9.13 10.15
C ALA A 119 -2.11 8.78 10.18
N THR A 120 -2.88 9.38 9.29
CA THR A 120 -4.26 8.97 9.00
C THR A 120 -4.23 7.86 7.97
N ALA A 121 -4.95 6.76 8.21
CA ALA A 121 -5.15 5.68 7.25
C ALA A 121 -6.54 5.77 6.63
N GLU A 122 -6.60 5.77 5.30
CA GLU A 122 -7.83 5.87 4.52
C GLU A 122 -7.81 4.87 3.36
N THR A 123 -8.91 4.16 3.13
CA THR A 123 -9.05 3.25 1.98
C THR A 123 -9.14 4.05 0.67
N THR A 124 -8.41 3.60 -0.37
CA THR A 124 -8.46 4.23 -1.71
C THR A 124 -9.33 3.45 -2.70
N ALA A 125 -9.73 2.24 -2.32
CA ALA A 125 -10.62 1.34 -3.07
C ALA A 125 -11.48 0.56 -2.08
N PRO A 126 -12.59 -0.06 -2.51
CA PRO A 126 -13.31 -1.03 -1.69
C PRO A 126 -12.34 -2.08 -1.16
N SER A 127 -12.30 -2.28 0.15
CA SER A 127 -11.25 -3.03 0.81
C SER A 127 -11.81 -3.95 1.88
N GLN A 128 -11.29 -5.17 1.96
CA GLN A 128 -11.48 -6.04 3.11
C GLN A 128 -10.32 -5.87 4.07
N LEU A 129 -10.63 -5.60 5.34
CA LEU A 129 -9.64 -5.51 6.40
C LEU A 129 -10.04 -6.40 7.58
N LYS A 130 -9.02 -6.90 8.26
CA LYS A 130 -9.15 -7.51 9.59
C LYS A 130 -8.66 -6.51 10.62
N PHE A 131 -9.47 -6.26 11.64
CA PHE A 131 -9.09 -5.45 12.79
C PHE A 131 -8.68 -6.35 13.95
N VAL A 132 -7.60 -6.00 14.64
CA VAL A 132 -7.14 -6.64 15.88
C VAL A 132 -7.01 -5.57 16.96
N LYS A 133 -7.61 -5.82 18.12
CA LYS A 133 -7.44 -4.92 19.25
C LYS A 133 -6.00 -4.90 19.74
N ARG A 134 -5.55 -3.75 20.22
CA ARG A 134 -4.17 -3.57 20.70
C ARG A 134 -3.77 -4.61 21.74
N GLU A 135 -4.59 -4.81 22.73
CA GLU A 135 -4.30 -5.73 23.85
C GLU A 135 -4.18 -7.19 23.40
N ASP A 136 -5.07 -7.62 22.50
CA ASP A 136 -5.07 -8.95 21.94
C ASP A 136 -3.86 -9.18 21.05
N PHE A 137 -3.45 -8.17 20.25
CA PHE A 137 -2.28 -8.27 19.41
C PHE A 137 -0.97 -8.33 20.21
N ILE A 138 -0.84 -7.53 21.27
CA ILE A 138 0.35 -7.56 22.14
C ILE A 138 0.51 -8.95 22.75
N ARG A 139 -0.55 -9.50 23.35
CA ARG A 139 -0.55 -10.86 23.93
C ARG A 139 -0.18 -11.89 22.87
N PHE A 140 -0.81 -11.84 21.71
CA PHE A 140 -0.54 -12.76 20.60
C PHE A 140 0.92 -12.71 20.15
N SER A 141 1.52 -11.52 20.08
CA SER A 141 2.92 -11.35 19.70
C SER A 141 3.92 -11.86 20.76
N GLU A 142 3.53 -11.89 22.03
CA GLU A 142 4.32 -12.48 23.13
C GLU A 142 4.29 -14.00 23.10
N GLU A 143 3.12 -14.59 22.75
CA GLU A 143 2.91 -16.04 22.71
C GLU A 143 3.52 -16.69 21.46
N HIS A 144 3.64 -15.96 20.34
CA HIS A 144 4.08 -16.49 19.03
C HIS A 144 5.37 -15.80 18.53
N ARG A 145 6.51 -16.47 18.67
CA ARG A 145 7.82 -15.92 18.27
C ARG A 145 7.91 -15.49 16.79
N GLU A 146 7.27 -16.24 15.90
CA GLU A 146 7.27 -15.89 14.47
C GLU A 146 6.56 -14.56 14.20
N VAL A 147 5.52 -14.22 14.99
CA VAL A 147 4.81 -12.94 14.91
C VAL A 147 5.77 -11.80 15.22
N SER A 148 6.54 -11.90 16.30
CA SER A 148 7.53 -10.88 16.70
C SER A 148 8.60 -10.68 15.63
N PHE A 149 9.04 -11.74 14.97
CA PHE A 149 10.00 -11.64 13.86
C PHE A 149 9.41 -10.95 12.63
N ASN A 150 8.18 -11.30 12.26
CA ASN A 150 7.48 -10.68 11.13
C ASN A 150 7.13 -9.22 11.40
N VAL A 151 6.79 -8.86 12.64
CA VAL A 151 6.66 -7.48 13.11
C VAL A 151 7.94 -6.69 12.87
N ALA A 152 9.09 -7.23 13.29
CA ALA A 152 10.38 -6.59 13.10
C ALA A 152 10.69 -6.36 11.61
N ARG A 153 10.45 -7.36 10.75
CA ARG A 153 10.64 -7.23 9.29
C ARG A 153 9.76 -6.13 8.69
N GLN A 154 8.47 -6.09 9.04
CA GLN A 154 7.58 -5.04 8.53
C GLN A 154 8.01 -3.64 9.01
N LEU A 155 8.44 -3.49 10.26
CA LEU A 155 8.93 -2.20 10.76
C LEU A 155 10.22 -1.75 10.04
N ILE A 156 11.10 -2.68 9.66
CA ILE A 156 12.29 -2.36 8.86
C ILE A 156 11.86 -1.85 7.48
N GLU A 157 10.92 -2.52 6.81
CA GLU A 157 10.40 -2.07 5.51
C GLU A 157 9.71 -0.70 5.59
N GLU A 158 8.96 -0.44 6.69
CA GLU A 158 8.39 0.89 6.93
C GLU A 158 9.49 1.95 7.09
N CYS A 159 10.57 1.67 7.84
CA CYS A 159 11.70 2.58 8.00
C CYS A 159 12.43 2.85 6.68
N GLU A 160 12.64 1.82 5.86
CA GLU A 160 13.27 1.97 4.54
C GLU A 160 12.41 2.81 3.60
N SER A 161 11.11 2.57 3.58
CA SER A 161 10.13 3.36 2.82
C SER A 161 10.16 4.84 3.24
N ASP A 162 10.17 5.11 4.55
CA ASP A 162 10.24 6.47 5.10
C ASP A 162 11.56 7.16 4.71
N ALA A 163 12.68 6.46 4.80
CA ALA A 163 13.98 6.99 4.39
C ALA A 163 14.03 7.33 2.90
N ASN A 164 13.46 6.50 2.05
CA ASN A 164 13.36 6.75 0.60
C ASN A 164 12.48 7.96 0.30
N GLN A 165 11.38 8.13 1.02
CA GLN A 165 10.51 9.29 0.85
C GLN A 165 11.18 10.58 1.33
N ILE A 166 11.90 10.55 2.44
CA ILE A 166 12.70 11.69 2.92
C ILE A 166 13.73 12.10 1.86
N ARG A 167 14.44 11.14 1.25
CA ARG A 167 15.37 11.41 0.15
C ARG A 167 14.67 12.04 -1.05
N ALA A 168 13.55 11.44 -1.49
CA ALA A 168 12.82 11.92 -2.65
C ALA A 168 12.28 13.34 -2.46
N LEU A 169 11.82 13.70 -1.26
CA LEU A 169 11.25 15.02 -0.97
C LEU A 169 12.32 16.07 -0.60
N GLY A 170 13.37 15.62 0.13
CA GLY A 170 14.35 16.51 0.72
C GLY A 170 15.58 16.78 -0.17
N LEU A 171 15.97 15.83 -1.03
CA LEU A 171 17.17 15.96 -1.86
C LEU A 171 16.88 16.32 -3.31
N ALA A 172 15.64 16.13 -3.79
CA ALA A 172 15.27 16.51 -5.14
C ALA A 172 15.18 18.03 -5.30
N ASN A 173 15.83 18.56 -6.35
CA ASN A 173 15.93 19.99 -6.60
C ASN A 173 14.65 20.62 -7.17
N SER A 174 13.74 19.81 -7.72
CA SER A 174 12.54 20.32 -8.37
C SER A 174 11.33 19.39 -8.25
N ALA A 175 10.13 19.93 -8.41
CA ALA A 175 8.91 19.12 -8.51
C ALA A 175 8.91 18.20 -9.75
N ALA A 176 9.61 18.58 -10.81
CA ALA A 176 9.75 17.75 -12.00
C ALA A 176 10.60 16.52 -11.73
N GLU A 177 11.70 16.68 -11.01
CA GLU A 177 12.56 15.59 -10.55
C GLU A 177 11.81 14.63 -9.63
N ARG A 178 11.07 15.14 -8.63
CA ARG A 178 10.24 14.31 -7.74
C ARG A 178 9.16 13.53 -8.50
N LEU A 179 8.51 14.18 -9.48
CA LEU A 179 7.53 13.48 -10.32
C LEU A 179 8.18 12.43 -11.21
N ALA A 180 9.36 12.71 -11.79
CA ALA A 180 10.10 11.73 -12.59
C ALA A 180 10.49 10.52 -11.76
N THR A 181 11.03 10.71 -10.55
CA THR A 181 11.36 9.64 -9.60
C THR A 181 10.15 8.76 -9.28
N LEU A 182 9.00 9.38 -8.98
CA LEU A 182 7.75 8.65 -8.68
C LEU A 182 7.27 7.83 -9.89
N LEU A 183 7.28 8.40 -11.09
CA LEU A 183 6.85 7.71 -12.31
C LEU A 183 7.77 6.55 -12.68
N LEU A 184 9.08 6.70 -12.49
CA LEU A 184 10.06 5.62 -12.71
C LEU A 184 9.87 4.49 -11.71
N ALA A 185 9.66 4.79 -10.43
CA ALA A 185 9.37 3.78 -9.41
C ALA A 185 8.11 2.96 -9.75
N TRP A 186 7.01 3.61 -10.14
CA TRP A 186 5.80 2.91 -10.57
C TRP A 186 6.01 2.07 -11.84
N CYS A 187 6.83 2.58 -12.76
CA CYS A 187 7.18 1.85 -13.97
C CYS A 187 8.01 0.59 -13.68
N GLU A 188 8.91 0.65 -12.71
CA GLU A 188 9.73 -0.49 -12.27
C GLU A 188 8.92 -1.54 -11.52
N GLU A 189 8.02 -1.09 -10.63
CA GLU A 189 7.20 -1.98 -9.80
C GLU A 189 6.13 -2.73 -10.62
N SER A 190 5.40 -2.03 -11.49
CA SER A 190 4.21 -2.58 -12.15
C SER A 190 4.20 -2.44 -13.67
N GLY A 191 5.31 -1.97 -14.26
CA GLY A 191 5.43 -1.75 -15.70
C GLY A 191 5.45 -3.06 -16.49
N ARG A 192 4.69 -3.06 -17.59
CA ARG A 192 4.68 -4.16 -18.57
C ARG A 192 5.06 -3.63 -19.93
N PRO A 193 5.89 -4.36 -20.72
CA PRO A 193 6.20 -3.97 -22.09
C PRO A 193 4.94 -3.81 -22.93
N SER A 194 4.89 -2.77 -23.76
CA SER A 194 3.84 -2.53 -24.75
C SER A 194 4.47 -2.13 -26.09
N ALA A 195 3.69 -2.11 -27.16
CA ALA A 195 4.18 -1.73 -28.49
C ALA A 195 4.83 -0.33 -28.56
N SER A 196 4.54 0.54 -27.61
CA SER A 196 4.99 1.95 -27.60
C SER A 196 5.82 2.34 -26.38
N GLY A 197 6.22 1.39 -25.54
CA GLY A 197 6.99 1.65 -24.31
C GLY A 197 6.52 0.81 -23.13
N MET A 198 6.83 1.26 -21.91
CA MET A 198 6.43 0.59 -20.68
C MET A 198 5.10 1.13 -20.19
N ARG A 199 4.09 0.25 -20.06
CA ARG A 199 2.75 0.60 -19.56
C ARG A 199 2.58 0.15 -18.13
N PHE A 200 2.08 1.04 -17.26
CA PHE A 200 1.79 0.76 -15.86
C PHE A 200 0.44 1.37 -15.41
N PRO A 201 -0.26 0.74 -14.47
CA PRO A 201 -1.51 1.28 -13.94
C PRO A 201 -1.23 2.51 -13.07
N VAL A 202 -2.12 3.50 -13.13
CA VAL A 202 -2.12 4.66 -12.24
C VAL A 202 -3.56 4.95 -11.84
N ALA A 203 -3.92 4.54 -10.64
CA ALA A 203 -5.25 4.76 -10.06
C ALA A 203 -5.29 6.01 -9.17
N MET A 204 -4.34 6.93 -9.36
CA MET A 204 -4.15 8.14 -8.56
C MET A 204 -4.67 9.37 -9.28
N THR A 205 -5.30 10.27 -8.53
CA THR A 205 -5.66 11.61 -9.02
C THR A 205 -4.42 12.52 -9.07
N HIS A 206 -4.52 13.64 -9.79
CA HIS A 206 -3.46 14.66 -9.75
C HIS A 206 -3.29 15.26 -8.35
N GLU A 207 -4.34 15.25 -7.54
CA GLU A 207 -4.28 15.66 -6.13
C GLU A 207 -3.43 14.66 -5.33
N ASP A 208 -3.70 13.35 -5.43
CA ASP A 208 -2.90 12.33 -4.75
C ASP A 208 -1.42 12.41 -5.16
N ILE A 209 -1.15 12.54 -6.47
CA ILE A 209 0.23 12.71 -6.97
C ILE A 209 0.87 13.95 -6.37
N SER A 210 0.13 15.06 -6.27
CA SER A 210 0.65 16.31 -5.70
C SER A 210 1.01 16.15 -4.21
N GLN A 211 0.20 15.42 -3.47
CA GLN A 211 0.45 15.08 -2.08
C GLN A 211 1.63 14.11 -1.92
N MET A 212 1.85 13.19 -2.86
CA MET A 212 3.01 12.28 -2.82
C MET A 212 4.33 13.01 -3.04
N ILE A 213 4.36 13.99 -3.95
CA ILE A 213 5.59 14.72 -4.30
C ILE A 213 5.72 16.09 -3.62
N GLY A 214 4.83 16.43 -2.69
CA GLY A 214 4.90 17.66 -1.90
C GLY A 214 4.78 18.94 -2.72
N THR A 215 3.86 18.97 -3.71
CA THR A 215 3.62 20.15 -4.59
C THR A 215 2.12 20.46 -4.71
N SER A 216 1.72 21.37 -5.62
CA SER A 216 0.31 21.63 -5.89
C SER A 216 -0.22 20.78 -7.06
N ARG A 217 -1.54 20.54 -7.06
CA ARG A 217 -2.25 19.83 -8.14
C ARG A 217 -2.02 20.50 -9.50
N GLU A 218 -2.00 21.85 -9.54
CA GLU A 218 -1.77 22.63 -10.74
C GLU A 218 -0.36 22.37 -11.30
N THR A 219 0.64 22.26 -10.42
CA THR A 219 2.02 21.95 -10.80
C THR A 219 2.10 20.54 -11.40
N VAL A 220 1.48 19.54 -10.79
CA VAL A 220 1.39 18.18 -11.35
C VAL A 220 0.73 18.19 -12.73
N THR A 221 -0.40 18.87 -12.86
CA THR A 221 -1.13 18.97 -14.14
C THR A 221 -0.26 19.59 -15.22
N ARG A 222 0.48 20.66 -14.91
CA ARG A 222 1.40 21.33 -15.83
C ARG A 222 2.58 20.44 -16.22
N LEU A 223 3.19 19.73 -15.27
CA LEU A 223 4.30 18.82 -15.50
C LEU A 223 3.90 17.63 -16.38
N LEU A 224 2.79 16.98 -16.06
CA LEU A 224 2.26 15.86 -16.86
C LEU A 224 1.90 16.31 -18.29
N LYS A 225 1.36 17.53 -18.45
CA LYS A 225 1.14 18.12 -19.77
C LYS A 225 2.46 18.30 -20.52
N SER A 226 3.48 18.88 -19.89
CA SER A 226 4.81 19.07 -20.49
C SER A 226 5.43 17.74 -20.92
N PHE A 227 5.34 16.69 -20.09
CA PHE A 227 5.85 15.37 -20.43
C PHE A 227 5.09 14.72 -21.62
N ARG A 228 3.79 14.98 -21.74
CA ARG A 228 3.01 14.55 -22.92
C ARG A 228 3.42 15.29 -24.18
N ASP A 229 3.54 16.61 -24.10
CA ASP A 229 3.91 17.47 -25.25
C ASP A 229 5.30 17.09 -25.80
N LYS A 230 6.24 16.70 -24.91
CA LYS A 230 7.56 16.17 -25.25
C LYS A 230 7.55 14.69 -25.68
N LYS A 231 6.38 14.06 -25.71
CA LYS A 231 6.20 12.62 -26.03
C LYS A 231 7.03 11.69 -25.12
N ILE A 232 7.25 12.09 -23.88
CA ILE A 232 7.91 11.26 -22.86
C ILE A 232 6.95 10.20 -22.37
N LEU A 233 5.69 10.57 -22.12
CA LEU A 233 4.64 9.66 -21.66
C LEU A 233 3.29 9.97 -22.32
N THR A 234 2.37 9.00 -22.20
CA THR A 234 0.96 9.15 -22.54
C THR A 234 0.11 8.71 -21.35
N VAL A 235 -0.96 9.46 -21.05
CA VAL A 235 -1.94 9.12 -20.01
C VAL A 235 -3.22 8.64 -20.66
N ARG A 236 -3.72 7.45 -20.28
CA ARG A 236 -5.00 6.89 -20.75
C ARG A 236 -5.79 6.34 -19.57
N ARG A 237 -6.89 7.03 -19.21
CA ARG A 237 -7.78 6.65 -18.09
C ARG A 237 -6.96 6.33 -16.81
N SER A 238 -6.88 5.05 -16.43
CA SER A 238 -6.19 4.56 -15.24
C SER A 238 -4.82 3.95 -15.54
N SER A 239 -4.15 4.36 -16.64
CA SER A 239 -2.80 3.86 -16.97
C SER A 239 -1.95 4.93 -17.64
N MET A 240 -0.65 4.84 -17.44
CA MET A 240 0.36 5.62 -18.15
C MET A 240 1.22 4.71 -19.01
N THR A 241 1.72 5.23 -20.13
CA THR A 241 2.72 4.57 -20.97
C THR A 241 3.93 5.48 -21.07
N LEU A 242 5.06 5.00 -20.57
CA LEU A 242 6.36 5.68 -20.65
C LEU A 242 7.06 5.27 -21.94
N HIS A 243 7.29 6.25 -22.83
CA HIS A 243 7.91 6.04 -24.14
C HIS A 243 9.43 6.27 -24.10
N LYS A 244 9.87 7.22 -23.27
CA LYS A 244 11.27 7.65 -23.21
C LYS A 244 11.72 7.66 -21.74
N LYS A 245 12.18 6.48 -21.25
CA LYS A 245 12.63 6.34 -19.87
C LYS A 245 13.83 7.25 -19.56
N SER A 246 14.79 7.31 -20.48
CA SER A 246 16.00 8.14 -20.33
C SER A 246 15.72 9.62 -20.09
N GLU A 247 14.70 10.19 -20.73
CA GLU A 247 14.33 11.61 -20.53
C GLU A 247 13.83 11.91 -19.09
N LEU A 248 13.27 10.90 -18.39
CA LEU A 248 12.94 11.03 -16.96
C LEU A 248 14.17 10.77 -16.09
N GLU A 249 15.04 9.85 -16.48
CA GLU A 249 16.30 9.56 -15.78
C GLU A 249 17.23 10.78 -15.80
N ASP A 250 17.30 11.48 -16.93
CA ASP A 250 18.09 12.72 -17.10
C ASP A 250 17.62 13.87 -16.19
N LEU A 251 16.37 13.84 -15.73
CA LEU A 251 15.86 14.83 -14.76
C LEU A 251 16.32 14.57 -13.32
N ILE A 252 16.78 13.35 -13.02
CA ILE A 252 17.15 12.89 -11.67
C ILE A 252 18.67 12.98 -11.48
N VAL A 253 19.44 12.89 -12.56
CA VAL A 253 20.90 13.00 -12.50
C VAL A 253 21.27 14.46 -12.27
N PRO A 254 22.09 14.80 -11.23
CA PRO A 254 22.56 16.16 -10.97
C PRO A 254 23.53 16.67 -12.02
#